data_3c3751852a80ee4aaaa62499d9ccc6d5
#
_entry.id   3c3751852a80ee4aaaa62499d9ccc6d5
#
_cell.length_a   1.000
_cell.length_b   1.000
_cell.length_c   1.000
_cell.angle_alpha   90.00
_cell.angle_beta   90.00
_cell.angle_gamma   90.00
#
_symmetry.space_group_name_H-M   'P 1'
#
loop_
_entity.id
_entity.type
_entity.pdbx_description
1 polymer ?
#
loop_
_entity_poly.entity_id
_entity_poly.type
_entity_poly.pdbx_seq_one_letter_code
_entity_poly.pdbx_strand_id
1 'polypeptide(L)'
;MIKKTFVLYYVAGLFLPLFFPTLNAQAQTIWPTKPVRLIVPIAAGGVTDMIVRNAATEISIRLGQPVVIDNRPGANGMIGAEACARATADGYTLCVVNTGITSINPLVYENHPFDPARALTPIVNLYYLTGAVAVPNLLSAGTVAELRALATNKPKTINFGTIGTGSYPEIFLTWLNSEWKMQIPGIPYKGGGPVAIAMLSGEVQVSAAALGNFLGQIQGGLLRALAVSSNKRYRTLPQVATYNEAGIGDFRGNGAYCAPAL
;
A
#
# COMPACT_ATOMS: atom_id res chain seq x y z
N MET A 1 -89.30 55.07 -35.01
CA MET A 1 -88.50 55.34 -33.83
C MET A 1 -87.81 54.03 -33.37
N ILE A 2 -86.52 53.85 -33.69
CA ILE A 2 -85.79 52.62 -33.43
C ILE A 2 -84.77 52.93 -32.38
N LYS A 3 -84.89 52.26 -31.21
CA LYS A 3 -83.93 52.35 -30.14
C LYS A 3 -82.78 51.37 -30.43
N LYS A 4 -81.59 51.94 -30.56
CA LYS A 4 -80.35 51.14 -30.66
C LYS A 4 -79.83 50.77 -29.25
N THR A 5 -79.84 49.50 -28.91
CA THR A 5 -79.30 49.00 -27.65
C THR A 5 -77.86 48.65 -27.91
N PHE A 6 -76.86 49.30 -27.24
CA PHE A 6 -75.46 49.00 -27.25
C PHE A 6 -75.23 47.88 -26.27
N VAL A 7 -74.73 46.72 -26.79
CA VAL A 7 -74.24 45.61 -25.94
C VAL A 7 -72.76 45.80 -25.76
N LEU A 8 -72.35 46.03 -24.54
CA LEU A 8 -70.97 46.19 -24.10
C LEU A 8 -70.37 44.79 -23.75
N TYR A 9 -69.48 44.23 -24.59
CA TYR A 9 -68.80 42.99 -24.26
C TYR A 9 -67.61 43.29 -23.32
N TYR A 10 -67.71 42.86 -22.07
CA TYR A 10 -66.59 42.80 -21.15
C TYR A 10 -65.69 41.59 -21.52
N VAL A 11 -64.55 41.82 -22.11
CA VAL A 11 -63.48 40.79 -22.32
C VAL A 11 -62.73 40.73 -20.97
N ALA A 12 -63.16 39.84 -20.07
CA ALA A 12 -62.36 39.45 -18.91
C ALA A 12 -61.19 38.60 -19.35
N GLY A 13 -60.02 39.23 -19.51
CA GLY A 13 -58.77 38.54 -19.79
C GLY A 13 -58.37 37.71 -18.56
N LEU A 14 -58.46 36.40 -18.69
CA LEU A 14 -57.99 35.42 -17.70
C LEU A 14 -56.45 35.45 -17.69
N PHE A 15 -55.85 36.22 -16.82
CA PHE A 15 -54.39 36.11 -16.50
C PHE A 15 -54.18 34.83 -15.70
N LEU A 16 -53.85 33.73 -16.38
CA LEU A 16 -53.36 32.52 -15.77
C LEU A 16 -51.89 32.75 -15.43
N PRO A 17 -51.46 32.75 -14.14
CA PRO A 17 -50.05 32.83 -13.80
C PRO A 17 -49.39 31.49 -14.27
N LEU A 18 -48.55 31.56 -15.27
CA LEU A 18 -47.65 30.47 -15.65
C LEU A 18 -46.68 30.25 -14.48
N PHE A 19 -47.03 29.31 -13.61
CA PHE A 19 -46.11 28.76 -12.61
C PHE A 19 -45.04 27.96 -13.36
N PHE A 20 -43.93 28.60 -13.75
CA PHE A 20 -42.73 27.91 -14.12
C PHE A 20 -42.12 27.33 -12.85
N PRO A 21 -42.08 25.99 -12.68
CA PRO A 21 -41.27 25.42 -11.61
C PRO A 21 -39.83 25.86 -11.87
N THR A 22 -39.26 26.68 -11.02
CA THR A 22 -37.84 26.95 -10.98
C THR A 22 -37.17 25.60 -10.69
N LEU A 23 -36.72 24.91 -11.72
CA LEU A 23 -35.77 23.81 -11.60
C LEU A 23 -34.53 24.42 -10.92
N ASN A 24 -34.46 24.25 -9.60
CA ASN A 24 -33.22 24.44 -8.87
C ASN A 24 -32.26 23.38 -9.44
N ALA A 25 -31.48 23.73 -10.47
CA ALA A 25 -30.33 23.01 -10.85
C ALA A 25 -29.36 23.09 -9.65
N GLN A 26 -29.43 22.11 -8.77
CA GLN A 26 -28.39 21.91 -7.77
C GLN A 26 -27.12 21.70 -8.58
N ALA A 27 -26.28 22.73 -8.60
CA ALA A 27 -24.93 22.60 -9.13
C ALA A 27 -24.29 21.44 -8.35
N GLN A 28 -24.16 20.29 -9.02
CA GLN A 28 -23.41 19.18 -8.45
C GLN A 28 -22.03 19.74 -8.13
N THR A 29 -21.72 19.89 -6.85
CA THR A 29 -20.39 20.28 -6.41
C THR A 29 -19.45 19.23 -6.95
N ILE A 30 -18.61 19.62 -7.92
CA ILE A 30 -17.65 18.71 -8.58
C ILE A 30 -16.67 18.26 -7.48
N TRP A 31 -16.76 17.01 -7.07
CA TRP A 31 -15.79 16.42 -6.14
C TRP A 31 -14.43 16.27 -6.87
N PRO A 32 -13.31 16.56 -6.17
CA PRO A 32 -13.15 17.08 -4.82
C PRO A 32 -13.13 18.63 -4.78
N THR A 33 -13.69 19.23 -3.71
CA THR A 33 -13.67 20.68 -3.47
C THR A 33 -12.62 21.10 -2.44
N LYS A 34 -11.96 20.14 -1.78
CA LYS A 34 -10.93 20.34 -0.74
C LYS A 34 -9.84 19.26 -0.90
N PRO A 35 -8.68 19.40 -0.27
CA PRO A 35 -7.62 18.40 -0.31
C PRO A 35 -8.10 16.99 0.08
N VAL A 36 -7.61 15.98 -0.65
CA VAL A 36 -7.83 14.56 -0.37
C VAL A 36 -6.66 14.03 0.44
N ARG A 37 -6.94 13.40 1.57
CA ARG A 37 -5.95 12.77 2.42
C ARG A 37 -5.71 11.33 1.98
N LEU A 38 -4.44 10.93 1.79
CA LEU A 38 -4.07 9.58 1.46
C LEU A 38 -3.21 8.98 2.59
N ILE A 39 -3.82 8.10 3.39
CA ILE A 39 -3.12 7.41 4.49
C ILE A 39 -2.24 6.31 3.90
N VAL A 40 -0.96 6.33 4.27
CA VAL A 40 0.04 5.33 3.88
C VAL A 40 0.52 4.62 5.13
N PRO A 41 0.21 3.33 5.33
CA PRO A 41 0.38 2.62 6.60
C PRO A 41 1.81 2.10 6.83
N ILE A 42 2.80 2.79 6.29
CA ILE A 42 4.24 2.49 6.45
C ILE A 42 5.03 3.78 6.67
N ALA A 43 6.26 3.63 7.18
CA ALA A 43 7.18 4.76 7.32
C ALA A 43 7.52 5.38 5.96
N ALA A 44 7.74 6.71 5.96
CA ALA A 44 8.22 7.42 4.79
C ALA A 44 9.59 6.88 4.31
N GLY A 45 9.90 7.07 3.03
CA GLY A 45 11.18 6.70 2.41
C GLY A 45 11.29 5.24 1.94
N GLY A 46 10.27 4.41 2.15
CA GLY A 46 10.20 3.07 1.53
C GLY A 46 9.65 3.13 0.11
N VAL A 47 9.79 2.01 -0.64
CA VAL A 47 9.35 1.94 -2.06
C VAL A 47 7.87 2.27 -2.23
N THR A 48 7.01 1.81 -1.34
CA THR A 48 5.57 2.16 -1.35
C THR A 48 5.35 3.66 -1.20
N ASP A 49 6.04 4.32 -0.27
CA ASP A 49 5.93 5.76 -0.07
C ASP A 49 6.34 6.53 -1.33
N MET A 50 7.44 6.15 -1.97
CA MET A 50 7.88 6.77 -3.22
C MET A 50 6.88 6.60 -4.37
N ILE A 51 6.36 5.39 -4.57
CA ILE A 51 5.35 5.11 -5.61
C ILE A 51 4.09 5.94 -5.36
N VAL A 52 3.61 5.96 -4.12
CA VAL A 52 2.38 6.65 -3.76
C VAL A 52 2.53 8.17 -3.86
N ARG A 53 3.69 8.73 -3.52
CA ARG A 53 3.96 10.18 -3.70
C ARG A 53 3.95 10.57 -5.17
N ASN A 54 4.57 9.78 -6.03
CA ASN A 54 4.53 10.02 -7.48
C ASN A 54 3.09 9.95 -8.02
N ALA A 55 2.33 8.93 -7.61
CA ALA A 55 0.92 8.81 -7.99
C ALA A 55 0.08 9.98 -7.45
N ALA A 56 0.28 10.38 -6.19
CA ALA A 56 -0.43 11.50 -5.57
C ALA A 56 -0.20 12.83 -6.30
N THR A 57 1.00 13.06 -6.83
CA THR A 57 1.31 14.24 -7.65
C THR A 57 0.47 14.26 -8.92
N GLU A 58 0.45 13.16 -9.68
CA GLU A 58 -0.35 13.05 -10.90
C GLU A 58 -1.86 13.13 -10.63
N ILE A 59 -2.32 12.48 -9.57
CA ILE A 59 -3.72 12.53 -9.15
C ILE A 59 -4.12 13.95 -8.76
N SER A 60 -3.26 14.68 -8.03
CA SER A 60 -3.51 16.07 -7.63
C SER A 60 -3.72 16.98 -8.85
N ILE A 61 -2.91 16.82 -9.89
CA ILE A 61 -3.02 17.58 -11.14
C ILE A 61 -4.38 17.29 -11.81
N ARG A 62 -4.79 16.04 -11.88
CA ARG A 62 -6.04 15.63 -12.54
C ARG A 62 -7.28 16.02 -11.76
N LEU A 63 -7.22 15.98 -10.42
CA LEU A 63 -8.33 16.35 -9.55
C LEU A 63 -8.46 17.86 -9.33
N GLY A 64 -7.42 18.65 -9.64
CA GLY A 64 -7.38 20.08 -9.33
C GLY A 64 -7.34 20.37 -7.82
N GLN A 65 -7.07 19.36 -6.98
CA GLN A 65 -6.98 19.46 -5.53
C GLN A 65 -5.77 18.67 -5.01
N PRO A 66 -5.08 19.14 -3.97
CA PRO A 66 -3.95 18.41 -3.40
C PRO A 66 -4.34 17.03 -2.87
N VAL A 67 -3.50 16.02 -3.14
CA VAL A 67 -3.53 14.73 -2.45
C VAL A 67 -2.41 14.72 -1.41
N VAL A 68 -2.80 14.77 -0.13
CA VAL A 68 -1.88 14.91 1.01
C VAL A 68 -1.54 13.54 1.58
N ILE A 69 -0.26 13.16 1.56
CA ILE A 69 0.23 11.91 2.12
C ILE A 69 0.33 12.01 3.65
N ASP A 70 -0.27 11.02 4.34
CA ASP A 70 -0.21 10.86 5.79
C ASP A 70 0.36 9.48 6.14
N ASN A 71 1.65 9.41 6.47
CA ASN A 71 2.31 8.17 6.85
C ASN A 71 1.93 7.77 8.27
N ARG A 72 1.27 6.60 8.43
CA ARG A 72 0.87 6.04 9.74
C ARG A 72 1.37 4.60 9.90
N PRO A 73 2.65 4.40 10.18
CA PRO A 73 3.24 3.07 10.33
C PRO A 73 2.89 2.42 11.65
N GLY A 74 3.08 1.11 11.74
CA GLY A 74 3.00 0.31 12.94
C GLY A 74 2.03 -0.86 12.84
N ALA A 75 2.25 -1.92 13.64
CA ALA A 75 1.47 -3.15 13.67
C ALA A 75 1.19 -3.72 12.27
N ASN A 76 2.22 -3.91 11.44
CA ASN A 76 2.11 -4.33 10.04
C ASN A 76 1.08 -3.50 9.24
N GLY A 77 1.03 -2.18 9.47
CA GLY A 77 0.11 -1.26 8.78
C GLY A 77 -1.28 -1.15 9.39
N MET A 78 -1.59 -1.90 10.42
CA MET A 78 -2.92 -1.91 11.05
C MET A 78 -3.30 -0.55 11.63
N ILE A 79 -2.34 0.20 12.21
CA ILE A 79 -2.59 1.54 12.77
C ILE A 79 -3.10 2.50 11.69
N GLY A 80 -2.46 2.51 10.53
CA GLY A 80 -2.89 3.36 9.41
C GLY A 80 -4.22 2.91 8.81
N ALA A 81 -4.41 1.61 8.65
CA ALA A 81 -5.63 1.04 8.11
C ALA A 81 -6.84 1.26 9.04
N GLU A 82 -6.66 1.16 10.36
CA GLU A 82 -7.69 1.48 11.34
C GLU A 82 -8.08 2.96 11.28
N ALA A 83 -7.08 3.86 11.19
CA ALA A 83 -7.36 5.28 11.04
C ALA A 83 -8.14 5.60 9.76
N CYS A 84 -7.95 4.81 8.70
CA CYS A 84 -8.74 4.89 7.49
C CYS A 84 -10.15 4.35 7.69
N ALA A 85 -10.30 3.16 8.25
CA ALA A 85 -11.59 2.51 8.50
C ALA A 85 -12.52 3.34 9.40
N ARG A 86 -11.92 4.17 10.29
CA ARG A 86 -12.66 5.11 11.17
C ARG A 86 -12.89 6.49 10.56
N ALA A 87 -12.37 6.76 9.36
CA ALA A 87 -12.56 8.05 8.71
C ALA A 87 -14.00 8.18 8.19
N THR A 88 -14.44 9.42 8.00
CA THR A 88 -15.74 9.70 7.37
C THR A 88 -15.73 9.17 5.93
N ALA A 89 -16.78 8.45 5.55
CA ALA A 89 -16.95 7.88 4.21
C ALA A 89 -17.44 8.94 3.20
N ASP A 90 -16.74 10.07 3.11
CA ASP A 90 -17.06 11.21 2.24
C ASP A 90 -16.16 11.28 0.99
N GLY A 91 -15.29 10.29 0.81
CA GLY A 91 -14.33 10.22 -0.29
C GLY A 91 -13.07 11.10 -0.12
N TYR A 92 -12.94 11.85 0.98
CA TYR A 92 -11.77 12.70 1.23
C TYR A 92 -10.65 12.05 2.04
N THR A 93 -10.87 10.81 2.52
CA THR A 93 -9.81 9.99 3.11
C THR A 93 -9.69 8.68 2.33
N LEU A 94 -8.56 8.51 1.70
CA LEU A 94 -8.17 7.29 1.00
C LEU A 94 -7.05 6.60 1.76
N CYS A 95 -6.83 5.31 1.53
CA CYS A 95 -5.69 4.60 2.09
C CYS A 95 -5.07 3.60 1.12
N VAL A 96 -3.78 3.45 1.28
CA VAL A 96 -3.02 2.36 0.67
C VAL A 96 -3.09 1.18 1.63
N VAL A 97 -3.54 0.03 1.15
CA VAL A 97 -3.54 -1.22 1.91
C VAL A 97 -2.83 -2.31 1.12
N ASN A 98 -2.42 -3.37 1.78
CA ASN A 98 -1.76 -4.51 1.16
C ASN A 98 -2.38 -5.81 1.65
N THR A 99 -1.97 -6.93 1.07
CA THR A 99 -2.44 -8.27 1.44
C THR A 99 -2.24 -8.56 2.94
N GLY A 100 -1.16 -8.05 3.55
CA GLY A 100 -0.95 -8.15 4.99
C GLY A 100 -2.12 -7.59 5.78
N ILE A 101 -2.52 -6.35 5.45
CA ILE A 101 -3.61 -5.65 6.14
C ILE A 101 -4.97 -6.30 5.88
N THR A 102 -5.26 -6.67 4.63
CA THR A 102 -6.61 -7.11 4.24
C THR A 102 -6.87 -8.59 4.49
N SER A 103 -5.84 -9.44 4.45
CA SER A 103 -6.03 -10.89 4.43
C SER A 103 -5.24 -11.63 5.51
N ILE A 104 -4.08 -11.12 5.94
CA ILE A 104 -3.21 -11.82 6.88
C ILE A 104 -3.44 -11.33 8.32
N ASN A 105 -3.46 -10.03 8.55
CA ASN A 105 -3.65 -9.47 9.89
C ASN A 105 -4.92 -9.98 10.60
N PRO A 106 -6.07 -10.14 9.92
CA PRO A 106 -7.26 -10.73 10.53
C PRO A 106 -7.07 -12.16 11.04
N LEU A 107 -6.08 -12.89 10.52
CA LEU A 107 -5.80 -14.29 10.91
C LEU A 107 -4.74 -14.40 12.01
N VAL A 108 -3.88 -13.39 12.17
CA VAL A 108 -2.72 -13.47 13.09
C VAL A 108 -2.85 -12.56 14.33
N TYR A 109 -3.77 -11.59 14.30
CA TYR A 109 -4.06 -10.74 15.45
C TYR A 109 -5.38 -11.14 16.09
N GLU A 110 -5.37 -11.58 17.35
CA GLU A 110 -6.58 -11.96 18.11
C GLU A 110 -7.60 -10.82 18.20
N ASN A 111 -7.12 -9.59 18.36
CA ASN A 111 -7.93 -8.38 18.48
C ASN A 111 -7.73 -7.49 17.26
N HIS A 112 -8.34 -7.87 16.12
CA HIS A 112 -8.33 -7.03 14.93
C HIS A 112 -9.35 -5.88 15.08
N PRO A 113 -8.95 -4.60 14.95
CA PRO A 113 -9.80 -3.45 15.32
C PRO A 113 -10.97 -3.19 14.36
N PHE A 114 -10.98 -3.80 13.18
CA PHE A 114 -12.04 -3.64 12.16
C PHE A 114 -12.05 -4.85 11.23
N ASP A 115 -13.17 -5.06 10.53
CA ASP A 115 -13.28 -6.04 9.44
C ASP A 115 -12.89 -5.34 8.11
N PRO A 116 -11.75 -5.70 7.49
CA PRO A 116 -11.29 -5.04 6.26
C PRO A 116 -12.28 -5.15 5.10
N ALA A 117 -13.02 -6.27 5.01
CA ALA A 117 -13.99 -6.50 3.93
C ALA A 117 -15.24 -5.61 4.05
N ARG A 118 -15.55 -5.14 5.26
CA ARG A 118 -16.70 -4.28 5.54
C ARG A 118 -16.34 -2.81 5.68
N ALA A 119 -15.11 -2.51 6.08
CA ALA A 119 -14.70 -1.15 6.40
C ALA A 119 -13.96 -0.46 5.25
N LEU A 120 -13.57 -1.19 4.22
CA LEU A 120 -12.77 -0.66 3.11
C LEU A 120 -13.37 -1.07 1.76
N THR A 121 -13.61 -0.09 0.87
CA THR A 121 -14.02 -0.35 -0.52
C THR A 121 -12.81 -0.32 -1.44
N PRO A 122 -12.48 -1.41 -2.17
CA PRO A 122 -11.39 -1.40 -3.14
C PRO A 122 -11.68 -0.45 -4.30
N ILE A 123 -10.73 0.45 -4.66
CA ILE A 123 -10.82 1.30 -5.86
C ILE A 123 -9.97 0.70 -6.98
N VAL A 124 -8.70 0.46 -6.74
CA VAL A 124 -7.75 0.05 -7.75
C VAL A 124 -6.55 -0.66 -7.16
N ASN A 125 -5.98 -1.59 -7.90
CA ASN A 125 -4.66 -2.14 -7.60
C ASN A 125 -3.59 -1.20 -8.15
N LEU A 126 -2.81 -0.57 -7.27
CA LEU A 126 -1.79 0.40 -7.68
C LEU A 126 -0.55 -0.26 -8.28
N TYR A 127 -0.08 -1.35 -7.69
CA TYR A 127 1.16 -2.02 -8.11
C TYR A 127 1.32 -3.39 -7.48
N TYR A 128 2.20 -4.18 -8.08
CA TYR A 128 2.77 -5.40 -7.50
C TYR A 128 4.24 -5.17 -7.18
N LEU A 129 4.69 -5.68 -6.03
CA LEU A 129 6.09 -5.60 -5.64
C LEU A 129 6.76 -6.97 -5.80
N THR A 130 7.91 -6.98 -6.45
CA THR A 130 8.81 -8.14 -6.43
C THR A 130 9.54 -8.14 -5.09
N GLY A 131 9.50 -9.26 -4.37
CA GLY A 131 10.31 -9.48 -3.17
C GLY A 131 11.75 -9.81 -3.53
N ALA A 132 12.67 -9.55 -2.60
CA ALA A 132 14.05 -9.98 -2.70
C ALA A 132 14.59 -10.40 -1.34
N VAL A 133 15.34 -11.49 -1.29
CA VAL A 133 16.24 -11.80 -0.18
C VAL A 133 17.51 -11.00 -0.38
N ALA A 134 17.81 -10.11 0.55
CA ALA A 134 18.98 -9.25 0.49
C ALA A 134 19.84 -9.36 1.75
N VAL A 135 21.16 -9.15 1.56
CA VAL A 135 22.17 -9.16 2.62
C VAL A 135 23.12 -7.97 2.45
N PRO A 136 23.80 -7.49 3.50
CA PRO A 136 24.94 -6.58 3.36
C PRO A 136 26.03 -7.19 2.47
N ASN A 137 26.64 -6.39 1.62
CA ASN A 137 27.68 -6.89 0.69
C ASN A 137 28.91 -7.43 1.41
N LEU A 138 29.15 -6.98 2.66
CA LEU A 138 30.22 -7.47 3.53
C LEU A 138 29.92 -8.87 4.12
N LEU A 139 28.69 -9.34 4.06
CA LEU A 139 28.36 -10.69 4.54
C LEU A 139 28.96 -11.74 3.59
N SER A 140 29.64 -12.74 4.16
CA SER A 140 30.24 -13.83 3.40
C SER A 140 29.22 -14.85 2.89
N ALA A 141 28.20 -14.36 2.14
CA ALA A 141 27.14 -15.16 1.53
C ALA A 141 26.73 -14.49 0.21
N GLY A 142 27.02 -15.13 -0.92
CA GLY A 142 26.67 -14.68 -2.27
C GLY A 142 25.43 -15.38 -2.84
N THR A 143 24.97 -16.45 -2.17
CA THR A 143 23.82 -17.27 -2.55
C THR A 143 22.95 -17.60 -1.33
N VAL A 144 21.73 -18.04 -1.57
CA VAL A 144 20.83 -18.51 -0.49
C VAL A 144 21.39 -19.74 0.22
N ALA A 145 22.06 -20.64 -0.53
CA ALA A 145 22.72 -21.82 0.02
C ALA A 145 23.88 -21.44 0.95
N GLU A 146 24.69 -20.46 0.57
CA GLU A 146 25.79 -19.95 1.41
C GLU A 146 25.24 -19.22 2.65
N LEU A 147 24.13 -18.47 2.54
CA LEU A 147 23.46 -17.86 3.69
C LEU A 147 22.98 -18.93 4.67
N ARG A 148 22.39 -20.02 4.16
CA ARG A 148 21.98 -21.18 4.99
C ARG A 148 23.17 -21.80 5.69
N ALA A 149 24.27 -22.07 4.97
CA ALA A 149 25.50 -22.62 5.53
C ALA A 149 26.10 -21.70 6.63
N LEU A 150 26.11 -20.38 6.38
CA LEU A 150 26.59 -19.40 7.36
C LEU A 150 25.72 -19.42 8.63
N ALA A 151 24.41 -19.40 8.49
CA ALA A 151 23.48 -19.46 9.61
C ALA A 151 23.59 -20.77 10.41
N THR A 152 23.87 -21.90 9.73
CA THR A 152 24.11 -23.20 10.38
C THR A 152 25.41 -23.20 11.18
N ASN A 153 26.51 -22.71 10.56
CA ASN A 153 27.84 -22.78 11.17
C ASN A 153 28.07 -21.71 12.25
N LYS A 154 27.32 -20.60 12.18
CA LYS A 154 27.42 -19.50 13.14
C LYS A 154 26.02 -19.10 13.64
N PRO A 155 25.32 -19.97 14.38
CA PRO A 155 24.02 -19.65 14.96
C PRO A 155 24.14 -18.42 15.84
N LYS A 156 23.13 -17.56 15.85
CA LYS A 156 23.06 -16.28 16.58
C LYS A 156 23.88 -15.11 16.01
N THR A 157 24.53 -15.28 14.84
CA THR A 157 25.22 -14.16 14.16
C THR A 157 24.35 -13.52 13.06
N ILE A 158 23.20 -14.11 12.78
CA ILE A 158 22.26 -13.65 11.77
C ILE A 158 20.97 -13.18 12.45
N ASN A 159 20.67 -11.90 12.29
CA ASN A 159 19.36 -11.30 12.62
C ASN A 159 18.60 -11.00 11.31
N PHE A 160 17.32 -11.23 11.32
CA PHE A 160 16.47 -11.00 10.15
C PHE A 160 15.61 -9.74 10.34
N GLY A 161 15.71 -8.78 9.42
CA GLY A 161 14.87 -7.58 9.45
C GLY A 161 13.45 -7.87 8.97
N THR A 162 12.45 -7.64 9.82
CA THR A 162 11.01 -7.78 9.51
C THR A 162 10.28 -6.44 9.60
N ILE A 163 8.97 -6.44 9.26
CA ILE A 163 8.10 -5.26 9.38
C ILE A 163 7.01 -5.50 10.45
N GLY A 164 7.23 -6.50 11.29
CA GLY A 164 6.31 -6.91 12.35
C GLY A 164 5.43 -8.10 11.97
N THR A 165 4.69 -8.59 12.94
CA THR A 165 3.87 -9.80 12.86
C THR A 165 2.87 -9.72 11.70
N GLY A 166 2.75 -10.81 10.93
CA GLY A 166 1.88 -10.91 9.77
C GLY A 166 2.43 -10.23 8.51
N SER A 167 3.61 -9.59 8.57
CA SER A 167 4.25 -9.02 7.40
C SER A 167 4.88 -10.10 6.51
N TYR A 168 5.01 -9.81 5.22
CA TYR A 168 5.69 -10.72 4.29
C TYR A 168 7.09 -11.13 4.76
N PRO A 169 7.98 -10.23 5.22
CA PRO A 169 9.27 -10.64 5.78
C PRO A 169 9.16 -11.58 6.99
N GLU A 170 8.15 -11.38 7.84
CA GLU A 170 7.93 -12.23 9.03
C GLU A 170 7.48 -13.64 8.63
N ILE A 171 6.52 -13.73 7.71
CA ILE A 171 6.03 -15.01 7.19
C ILE A 171 7.18 -15.74 6.48
N PHE A 172 7.99 -15.02 5.69
CA PHE A 172 9.16 -15.59 5.03
C PHE A 172 10.18 -16.11 6.05
N LEU A 173 10.47 -15.35 7.11
CA LEU A 173 11.36 -15.79 8.18
C LEU A 173 10.82 -17.04 8.89
N THR A 174 9.53 -17.08 9.19
CA THR A 174 8.89 -18.24 9.83
C THR A 174 9.01 -19.49 8.97
N TRP A 175 8.73 -19.35 7.67
CA TRP A 175 8.91 -20.41 6.70
C TRP A 175 10.40 -20.84 6.61
N LEU A 176 11.32 -19.89 6.50
CA LEU A 176 12.75 -20.14 6.40
C LEU A 176 13.29 -20.86 7.65
N ASN A 177 12.85 -20.46 8.86
CA ASN A 177 13.22 -21.12 10.10
C ASN A 177 12.71 -22.58 10.13
N SER A 178 11.49 -22.82 9.63
CA SER A 178 10.93 -24.16 9.52
C SER A 178 11.72 -25.04 8.54
N GLU A 179 11.97 -24.55 7.32
CA GLU A 179 12.68 -25.28 6.26
C GLU A 179 14.15 -25.55 6.60
N TRP A 180 14.79 -24.60 7.22
CA TRP A 180 16.21 -24.73 7.61
C TRP A 180 16.38 -25.38 8.97
N LYS A 181 15.30 -25.61 9.74
CA LYS A 181 15.32 -26.13 11.11
C LYS A 181 16.20 -25.25 12.03
N MET A 182 16.02 -23.95 11.95
CA MET A 182 16.76 -22.91 12.65
C MET A 182 15.84 -22.01 13.48
N GLN A 183 16.44 -21.12 14.28
CA GLN A 183 15.75 -20.09 15.04
C GLN A 183 16.46 -18.74 14.81
N ILE A 184 16.42 -18.26 13.58
CA ILE A 184 16.92 -16.92 13.25
C ILE A 184 15.97 -15.90 13.84
N PRO A 185 16.43 -14.97 14.71
CA PRO A 185 15.57 -13.97 15.32
C PRO A 185 15.13 -12.91 14.29
N GLY A 186 13.85 -12.52 14.37
CA GLY A 186 13.28 -11.41 13.62
C GLY A 186 13.31 -10.11 14.41
N ILE A 187 13.85 -9.04 13.82
CA ILE A 187 13.87 -7.70 14.38
C ILE A 187 12.87 -6.84 13.63
N PRO A 188 11.79 -6.35 14.28
CA PRO A 188 10.73 -5.62 13.60
C PRO A 188 11.03 -4.14 13.41
N TYR A 189 10.76 -3.61 12.21
CA TYR A 189 10.88 -2.20 11.83
C TYR A 189 9.55 -1.64 11.30
N LYS A 190 9.45 -0.32 11.16
CA LYS A 190 8.22 0.37 10.71
C LYS A 190 8.06 0.44 9.19
N GLY A 191 8.85 -0.35 8.42
CA GLY A 191 8.79 -0.39 6.96
C GLY A 191 10.11 -0.82 6.32
N GLY A 192 10.11 -1.04 5.01
CA GLY A 192 11.28 -1.54 4.27
C GLY A 192 12.45 -0.56 4.21
N GLY A 193 12.20 0.75 4.21
CA GLY A 193 13.26 1.75 4.29
C GLY A 193 14.08 1.65 5.57
N PRO A 194 13.48 1.68 6.76
CA PRO A 194 14.18 1.41 8.03
C PRO A 194 14.92 0.06 8.07
N VAL A 195 14.37 -1.00 7.48
CA VAL A 195 15.08 -2.29 7.35
C VAL A 195 16.36 -2.14 6.55
N ALA A 196 16.31 -1.45 5.40
CA ALA A 196 17.50 -1.23 4.57
C ALA A 196 18.61 -0.46 5.34
N ILE A 197 18.23 0.54 6.14
CA ILE A 197 19.17 1.29 7.00
C ILE A 197 19.77 0.37 8.06
N ALA A 198 18.98 -0.46 8.72
CA ALA A 198 19.44 -1.43 9.72
C ALA A 198 20.39 -2.49 9.13
N MET A 199 20.19 -2.87 7.87
CA MET A 199 21.13 -3.74 7.14
C MET A 199 22.47 -3.05 6.90
N LEU A 200 22.45 -1.78 6.52
CA LEU A 200 23.67 -0.99 6.27
C LEU A 200 24.48 -0.73 7.56
N SER A 201 23.79 -0.55 8.69
CA SER A 201 24.45 -0.39 10.00
C SER A 201 24.94 -1.70 10.61
N GLY A 202 24.59 -2.86 10.02
CA GLY A 202 24.95 -4.18 10.53
C GLY A 202 24.08 -4.69 11.66
N GLU A 203 23.00 -3.99 12.01
CA GLU A 203 22.04 -4.42 13.05
C GLU A 203 21.31 -5.71 12.65
N VAL A 204 20.95 -5.84 11.37
CA VAL A 204 20.41 -7.06 10.79
C VAL A 204 21.23 -7.49 9.58
N GLN A 205 21.37 -8.79 9.36
CA GLN A 205 22.24 -9.38 8.34
C GLN A 205 21.46 -9.86 7.11
N VAL A 206 20.14 -9.99 7.22
CA VAL A 206 19.30 -10.46 6.13
C VAL A 206 17.89 -9.90 6.26
N SER A 207 17.25 -9.69 5.12
CA SER A 207 15.80 -9.43 5.05
C SER A 207 15.23 -9.96 3.74
N ALA A 208 13.94 -10.31 3.74
CA ALA A 208 13.15 -10.58 2.54
C ALA A 208 12.04 -9.55 2.45
N ALA A 209 12.25 -8.48 1.70
CA ALA A 209 11.27 -7.39 1.55
C ALA A 209 11.14 -7.00 0.06
N ALA A 210 10.33 -5.99 -0.24
CA ALA A 210 10.22 -5.51 -1.61
C ALA A 210 11.59 -5.05 -2.16
N LEU A 211 11.99 -5.57 -3.32
CA LEU A 211 13.26 -5.28 -3.99
C LEU A 211 13.55 -3.77 -4.09
N GLY A 212 12.51 -2.97 -4.36
CA GLY A 212 12.65 -1.52 -4.47
C GLY A 212 13.19 -0.83 -3.21
N ASN A 213 13.04 -1.44 -2.02
CA ASN A 213 13.64 -0.91 -0.78
C ASN A 213 15.17 -1.05 -0.75
N PHE A 214 15.72 -1.97 -1.53
CA PHE A 214 17.14 -2.33 -1.54
C PHE A 214 17.86 -1.94 -2.84
N LEU A 215 17.08 -1.61 -3.90
CA LEU A 215 17.62 -1.50 -5.27
C LEU A 215 18.74 -0.46 -5.38
N GLY A 216 18.58 0.72 -4.77
CA GLY A 216 19.61 1.76 -4.78
C GLY A 216 20.90 1.31 -4.09
N GLN A 217 20.78 0.63 -2.95
CA GLN A 217 21.92 0.10 -2.19
C GLN A 217 22.59 -1.08 -2.91
N ILE A 218 21.82 -1.90 -3.63
CA ILE A 218 22.34 -3.00 -4.45
C ILE A 218 23.14 -2.43 -5.64
N GLN A 219 22.59 -1.42 -6.32
CA GLN A 219 23.27 -0.74 -7.41
C GLN A 219 24.54 0.00 -6.94
N GLY A 220 24.50 0.54 -5.71
CA GLY A 220 25.65 1.17 -5.06
C GLY A 220 26.66 0.17 -4.45
N GLY A 221 26.43 -1.15 -4.57
CA GLY A 221 27.35 -2.18 -4.05
C GLY A 221 27.38 -2.29 -2.52
N LEU A 222 26.42 -1.71 -1.80
CA LEU A 222 26.32 -1.77 -0.35
C LEU A 222 25.53 -2.99 0.14
N LEU A 223 24.50 -3.38 -0.57
CA LEU A 223 23.73 -4.60 -0.38
C LEU A 223 23.88 -5.52 -1.58
N ARG A 224 23.53 -6.79 -1.39
CA ARG A 224 23.47 -7.83 -2.41
C ARG A 224 22.11 -8.52 -2.35
N ALA A 225 21.44 -8.67 -3.51
CA ALA A 225 20.29 -9.54 -3.62
C ALA A 225 20.75 -10.97 -3.88
N LEU A 226 20.27 -11.93 -3.09
CA LEU A 226 20.56 -13.35 -3.26
C LEU A 226 19.51 -14.04 -4.14
N ALA A 227 18.25 -13.61 -4.05
CA ALA A 227 17.17 -14.15 -4.87
C ALA A 227 16.01 -13.16 -4.96
N VAL A 228 15.18 -13.27 -6.01
CA VAL A 228 13.96 -12.47 -6.25
C VAL A 228 12.73 -13.37 -6.38
N SER A 229 11.57 -12.88 -5.91
CA SER A 229 10.32 -13.65 -5.90
C SER A 229 9.57 -13.70 -7.25
N SER A 230 10.11 -13.08 -8.29
CA SER A 230 9.51 -13.09 -9.63
C SER A 230 9.73 -14.43 -10.33
N ASN A 231 8.83 -14.77 -11.28
CA ASN A 231 8.95 -16.00 -12.09
C ASN A 231 10.13 -15.99 -13.07
N LYS A 232 10.68 -14.81 -13.35
CA LYS A 232 11.86 -14.61 -14.20
C LYS A 232 12.83 -13.70 -13.46
N ARG A 233 14.11 -13.80 -13.77
CA ARG A 233 15.13 -12.90 -13.24
C ARG A 233 14.77 -11.44 -13.52
N TYR A 234 15.05 -10.57 -12.58
CA TYR A 234 14.68 -9.17 -12.68
C TYR A 234 15.54 -8.47 -13.74
N ARG A 235 14.90 -7.71 -14.65
CA ARG A 235 15.57 -7.14 -15.83
C ARG A 235 16.83 -6.32 -15.52
N THR A 236 16.82 -5.57 -14.42
CA THR A 236 17.96 -4.75 -14.01
C THR A 236 18.98 -5.49 -13.13
N LEU A 237 18.67 -6.76 -12.79
CA LEU A 237 19.52 -7.64 -11.97
C LEU A 237 19.54 -9.05 -12.57
N PRO A 238 19.96 -9.24 -13.85
CA PRO A 238 19.85 -10.52 -14.55
C PRO A 238 20.74 -11.62 -13.94
N GLN A 239 21.73 -11.24 -13.14
CA GLN A 239 22.61 -12.17 -12.42
C GLN A 239 21.95 -12.76 -11.16
N VAL A 240 20.89 -12.12 -10.63
CA VAL A 240 20.22 -12.57 -9.40
C VAL A 240 19.23 -13.68 -9.73
N ALA A 241 19.34 -14.80 -9.02
CA ALA A 241 18.46 -15.95 -9.16
C ALA A 241 17.01 -15.63 -8.77
N THR A 242 16.05 -16.32 -9.36
CA THR A 242 14.68 -16.37 -8.84
C THR A 242 14.63 -17.24 -7.58
N TYR A 243 13.54 -17.14 -6.80
CA TYR A 243 13.33 -18.02 -5.63
C TYR A 243 13.37 -19.50 -6.01
N ASN A 244 12.81 -19.87 -7.16
CA ASN A 244 12.85 -21.25 -7.65
C ASN A 244 14.29 -21.69 -7.99
N GLU A 245 15.05 -20.85 -8.71
CA GLU A 245 16.45 -21.13 -9.03
C GLU A 245 17.34 -21.19 -7.78
N ALA A 246 16.99 -20.43 -6.73
CA ALA A 246 17.72 -20.38 -5.46
C ALA A 246 17.32 -21.47 -4.46
N GLY A 247 16.40 -22.38 -4.83
CA GLY A 247 15.94 -23.46 -3.96
C GLY A 247 14.99 -23.04 -2.83
N ILE A 248 14.41 -21.83 -2.90
CA ILE A 248 13.38 -21.35 -1.98
C ILE A 248 12.00 -21.95 -2.37
N GLY A 249 11.86 -22.40 -3.63
CA GLY A 249 10.59 -22.90 -4.14
C GLY A 249 9.58 -21.78 -4.44
N ASP A 250 8.31 -22.17 -4.50
CA ASP A 250 7.22 -21.29 -4.94
C ASP A 250 6.68 -20.40 -3.79
N PHE A 251 7.56 -19.80 -3.00
CA PHE A 251 7.16 -18.85 -1.97
C PHE A 251 6.69 -17.54 -2.62
N ARG A 252 5.42 -17.50 -3.00
CA ARG A 252 4.77 -16.34 -3.62
C ARG A 252 4.00 -15.56 -2.55
N GLY A 253 4.47 -14.38 -2.23
CA GLY A 253 3.85 -13.65 -1.15
C GLY A 253 3.92 -12.12 -1.24
N ASN A 254 3.86 -11.51 -2.42
CA ASN A 254 3.88 -10.05 -2.48
C ASN A 254 2.89 -9.47 -3.50
N GLY A 255 1.63 -9.34 -3.07
CA GLY A 255 0.72 -8.40 -3.70
C GLY A 255 0.48 -7.21 -2.76
N ALA A 256 0.78 -6.00 -3.19
CA ALA A 256 0.30 -4.80 -2.54
C ALA A 256 -0.88 -4.24 -3.33
N TYR A 257 -1.99 -4.05 -2.64
CA TYR A 257 -3.24 -3.54 -3.23
C TYR A 257 -3.56 -2.19 -2.65
N CYS A 258 -4.22 -1.34 -3.41
CA CYS A 258 -4.88 -0.15 -2.89
C CYS A 258 -6.36 -0.38 -2.71
N ALA A 259 -6.85 0.01 -1.54
CA ALA A 259 -8.27 0.12 -1.29
C ALA A 259 -8.56 1.44 -0.56
N PRO A 260 -9.72 2.07 -0.82
CA PRO A 260 -10.18 3.22 -0.04
C PRO A 260 -11.00 2.78 1.15
N ALA A 261 -11.28 3.74 2.02
CA ALA A 261 -12.33 3.63 3.01
C ALA A 261 -13.71 3.54 2.33
N LEU A 262 -14.58 2.76 2.91
CA LEU A 262 -16.03 2.77 2.66
C LEU A 262 -16.68 3.93 3.39
#